data_239e199bcbdb6e8c07834a6766bf4064
#
_entry.id   239e199bcbdb6e8c07834a6766bf4064
#
_cell.length_a   1.000
_cell.length_b   1.000
_cell.length_c   1.000
_cell.angle_alpha   90.00
_cell.angle_beta   90.00
_cell.angle_gamma   90.00
#
_symmetry.space_group_name_H-M   'P 1'
#
loop_
_entity.id
_entity.type
_entity.pdbx_description
1 polymer ?
#
loop_
_entity_poly.entity_id
_entity_poly.type
_entity_poly.pdbx_seq_one_letter_code
_entity_poly.pdbx_strand_id
1 'polypeptide(L)'
;DGLVGVIDIDNDIETLIGDDIDIEDIVWYGSVESVHDLAEQVGVHNSAPMKSLKTICNDAMSKKRKIHFLPPYRFDIKLQIFDLLGIHPNQQKEEASMDLIKAVVKMRSTKTPEEIEELERAAVIGYKMHTTAMKLTRPGVTEKFVGGQVDGIANSYGAMVSFPTIFSQHGEIMHGNPSMSILEAGRLALCDAGAETINNYCSDNTRTMPVSGKFTQRQLEIYSIVEACHDYALEVAKPGVKYADVHFAICRLMFDKLKELGLAKGDTEEAVKAGAHAMFLPHGLGHMMGMDVHDMENFDQINVGFDE
;
A
#
# COMPACT_ATOMS: atom_id res chain seq x y z
N ASP A 1 -11.87 -2.44 15.46
CA ASP A 1 -10.45 -2.25 15.87
C ASP A 1 -10.25 -2.76 17.30
N GLY A 2 -9.02 -3.18 17.64
CA GLY A 2 -8.67 -3.61 19.00
C GLY A 2 -8.65 -5.13 19.22
N LEU A 3 -8.91 -5.93 18.21
CA LEU A 3 -8.78 -7.40 18.31
C LEU A 3 -7.31 -7.82 18.25
N VAL A 4 -6.99 -8.89 19.00
CA VAL A 4 -5.64 -9.48 19.01
C VAL A 4 -5.74 -10.98 18.78
N GLY A 5 -5.09 -11.49 17.74
CA GLY A 5 -4.92 -12.92 17.52
C GLY A 5 -3.75 -13.46 18.34
N VAL A 6 -3.97 -14.53 19.06
CA VAL A 6 -2.95 -15.28 19.80
C VAL A 6 -2.89 -16.71 19.29
N ILE A 7 -1.70 -17.14 18.88
CA ILE A 7 -1.41 -18.51 18.46
C ILE A 7 -0.46 -19.14 19.48
N ASP A 8 -0.95 -20.12 20.22
CA ASP A 8 -0.16 -20.92 21.16
C ASP A 8 0.34 -22.18 20.43
N ILE A 9 1.55 -22.10 19.88
CA ILE A 9 2.13 -23.15 19.05
C ILE A 9 2.35 -24.45 19.84
N ASP A 10 2.69 -24.35 21.14
CA ASP A 10 2.98 -25.54 21.93
C ASP A 10 1.72 -26.34 22.25
N ASN A 11 0.57 -25.69 22.37
CA ASN A 11 -0.70 -26.31 22.69
C ASN A 11 -1.63 -26.47 21.47
N ASP A 12 -1.22 -25.95 20.31
CA ASP A 12 -2.02 -25.94 19.07
C ASP A 12 -3.39 -25.24 19.28
N ILE A 13 -3.35 -24.06 19.91
CA ILE A 13 -4.55 -23.28 20.25
C ILE A 13 -4.45 -21.88 19.62
N GLU A 14 -5.50 -21.52 18.90
CA GLU A 14 -5.71 -20.18 18.40
C GLU A 14 -6.82 -19.50 19.20
N THR A 15 -6.63 -18.23 19.52
CA THR A 15 -7.62 -17.46 20.30
C THR A 15 -7.73 -16.05 19.73
N LEU A 16 -8.95 -15.61 19.46
CA LEU A 16 -9.22 -14.20 19.17
C LEU A 16 -9.54 -13.48 20.47
N ILE A 17 -8.80 -12.43 20.76
CA ILE A 17 -8.93 -11.65 21.99
C ILE A 17 -9.52 -10.29 21.68
N GLY A 18 -10.56 -9.92 22.43
CA GLY A 18 -11.24 -8.63 22.31
C GLY A 18 -12.35 -8.54 23.35
N ASP A 19 -12.94 -7.38 23.47
CA ASP A 19 -14.08 -7.16 24.35
C ASP A 19 -15.34 -6.97 23.50
N ASP A 20 -16.44 -7.63 23.91
CA ASP A 20 -17.75 -7.37 23.35
C ASP A 20 -18.22 -5.97 23.77
N ILE A 21 -19.00 -5.32 22.93
CA ILE A 21 -19.59 -4.02 23.25
C ILE A 21 -20.68 -4.18 24.32
N ASP A 22 -20.80 -3.17 25.17
CA ASP A 22 -21.85 -3.13 26.18
C ASP A 22 -23.16 -2.49 25.64
N ILE A 23 -24.18 -2.44 26.50
CA ILE A 23 -25.49 -1.90 26.12
C ILE A 23 -25.43 -0.39 25.82
N GLU A 24 -24.50 0.35 26.42
CA GLU A 24 -24.34 1.77 26.16
C GLU A 24 -23.74 1.98 24.79
N ASP A 25 -22.77 1.16 24.38
CA ASP A 25 -22.18 1.18 23.06
C ASP A 25 -23.21 0.82 21.98
N ILE A 26 -24.11 -0.13 22.24
CA ILE A 26 -25.19 -0.49 21.30
C ILE A 26 -26.08 0.71 20.96
N VAL A 27 -26.33 1.60 21.92
CA VAL A 27 -27.11 2.82 21.69
C VAL A 27 -26.44 3.75 20.67
N TRP A 28 -25.10 3.78 20.65
CA TRP A 28 -24.33 4.66 19.76
C TRP A 28 -23.97 4.04 18.43
N TYR A 29 -23.69 2.74 18.40
CA TYR A 29 -23.11 2.06 17.24
C TYR A 29 -24.04 1.01 16.62
N GLY A 30 -25.19 0.72 17.24
CA GLY A 30 -26.03 -0.41 16.88
C GLY A 30 -25.47 -1.73 17.41
N SER A 31 -26.20 -2.84 17.18
CA SER A 31 -25.68 -4.16 17.52
C SER A 31 -24.57 -4.57 16.56
N VAL A 32 -23.46 -5.05 17.11
CA VAL A 32 -22.35 -5.65 16.36
C VAL A 32 -22.20 -7.11 16.76
N GLU A 33 -21.52 -7.88 15.92
CA GLU A 33 -21.24 -9.28 16.22
C GLU A 33 -20.31 -9.41 17.43
N SER A 34 -20.50 -10.47 18.22
CA SER A 34 -19.62 -10.75 19.35
C SER A 34 -18.21 -11.14 18.89
N VAL A 35 -17.22 -11.00 19.75
CA VAL A 35 -15.84 -11.47 19.48
C VAL A 35 -15.83 -12.96 19.16
N HIS A 36 -16.73 -13.74 19.76
CA HIS A 36 -16.88 -15.16 19.45
C HIS A 36 -17.37 -15.38 18.02
N ASP A 37 -18.42 -14.66 17.58
CA ASP A 37 -18.94 -14.78 16.21
C ASP A 37 -17.88 -14.38 15.18
N LEU A 38 -17.12 -13.31 15.45
CA LEU A 38 -16.01 -12.88 14.59
C LEU A 38 -14.88 -13.93 14.54
N ALA A 39 -14.60 -14.62 15.67
CA ALA A 39 -13.62 -15.70 15.71
C ALA A 39 -14.06 -16.88 14.83
N GLU A 40 -15.31 -17.31 14.95
CA GLU A 40 -15.85 -18.41 14.12
C GLU A 40 -15.80 -18.07 12.61
N GLN A 41 -16.05 -16.82 12.23
CA GLN A 41 -15.96 -16.40 10.82
C GLN A 41 -14.57 -16.57 10.22
N VAL A 42 -13.52 -16.47 11.02
CA VAL A 42 -12.12 -16.65 10.57
C VAL A 42 -11.57 -18.04 10.91
N GLY A 43 -12.44 -18.97 11.34
CA GLY A 43 -12.06 -20.34 11.64
C GLY A 43 -11.36 -20.53 13.00
N VAL A 44 -11.43 -19.54 13.89
CA VAL A 44 -10.86 -19.58 15.25
C VAL A 44 -11.98 -19.90 16.24
N HIS A 45 -11.90 -21.04 16.92
CA HIS A 45 -12.97 -21.52 17.82
C HIS A 45 -12.89 -20.96 19.24
N ASN A 46 -11.81 -20.29 19.61
CA ASN A 46 -11.65 -19.72 20.94
C ASN A 46 -11.66 -18.21 20.90
N SER A 47 -12.37 -17.61 21.83
CA SER A 47 -12.34 -16.17 22.08
C SER A 47 -12.16 -15.88 23.55
N ALA A 48 -11.59 -14.73 23.88
CA ALA A 48 -11.40 -14.31 25.27
C ALA A 48 -11.41 -12.78 25.38
N PRO A 49 -11.81 -12.21 26.54
CA PRO A 49 -11.81 -10.77 26.74
C PRO A 49 -10.38 -10.21 26.78
N MET A 50 -10.20 -8.93 26.41
CA MET A 50 -8.90 -8.25 26.30
C MET A 50 -8.04 -8.36 27.56
N LYS A 51 -8.64 -8.35 28.74
CA LYS A 51 -7.93 -8.58 30.02
C LYS A 51 -7.16 -9.89 30.10
N SER A 52 -7.57 -10.91 29.32
CA SER A 52 -6.92 -12.22 29.29
C SER A 52 -5.54 -12.17 28.63
N LEU A 53 -5.30 -11.22 27.71
CA LEU A 53 -4.04 -11.10 26.99
C LEU A 53 -2.84 -10.94 27.93
N LYS A 54 -2.97 -10.09 28.95
CA LYS A 54 -1.91 -9.89 29.95
C LYS A 54 -1.63 -11.17 30.75
N THR A 55 -2.66 -11.92 31.07
CA THR A 55 -2.52 -13.19 31.79
C THR A 55 -1.79 -14.22 30.92
N ILE A 56 -2.15 -14.34 29.65
CA ILE A 56 -1.50 -15.23 28.67
C ILE A 56 -0.02 -14.87 28.52
N CYS A 57 0.29 -13.59 28.33
CA CYS A 57 1.67 -13.13 28.22
C CYS A 57 2.49 -13.43 29.49
N ASN A 58 1.94 -13.15 30.67
CA ASN A 58 2.60 -13.41 31.95
C ASN A 58 2.83 -14.90 32.17
N ASP A 59 1.87 -15.77 31.82
CA ASP A 59 2.04 -17.21 31.91
C ASP A 59 3.17 -17.70 30.99
N ALA A 60 3.17 -17.25 29.73
CA ALA A 60 4.24 -17.57 28.78
C ALA A 60 5.62 -17.15 29.30
N MET A 61 5.74 -15.90 29.79
CA MET A 61 7.01 -15.39 30.35
C MET A 61 7.46 -16.18 31.59
N SER A 62 6.51 -16.52 32.49
CA SER A 62 6.82 -17.32 33.71
C SER A 62 7.36 -18.71 33.37
N LYS A 63 6.89 -19.28 32.28
CA LYS A 63 7.31 -20.58 31.74
C LYS A 63 8.53 -20.46 30.81
N LYS A 64 9.09 -19.25 30.67
CA LYS A 64 10.22 -18.93 29.75
C LYS A 64 9.94 -19.29 28.29
N ARG A 65 8.67 -19.24 27.88
CA ARG A 65 8.29 -19.38 26.47
C ARG A 65 8.58 -18.08 25.73
N LYS A 66 9.00 -18.20 24.50
CA LYS A 66 9.25 -17.02 23.63
C LYS A 66 7.91 -16.48 23.13
N ILE A 67 7.71 -15.17 23.26
CA ILE A 67 6.57 -14.46 22.67
C ILE A 67 7.07 -13.81 21.38
N HIS A 68 6.38 -14.09 20.29
CA HIS A 68 6.67 -13.55 18.96
C HIS A 68 5.69 -12.42 18.65
N PHE A 69 6.18 -11.33 18.13
CA PHE A 69 5.37 -10.21 17.62
C PHE A 69 6.05 -9.60 16.38
N LEU A 70 5.23 -8.94 15.54
CA LEU A 70 5.72 -8.22 14.38
C LEU A 70 6.17 -6.79 14.77
N PRO A 71 7.08 -6.16 14.02
CA PRO A 71 7.52 -4.81 14.34
C PRO A 71 6.33 -3.82 14.28
N PRO A 72 5.98 -3.18 15.41
CA PRO A 72 4.84 -2.28 15.47
C PRO A 72 5.19 -0.92 14.84
N TYR A 73 4.32 -0.38 14.00
CA TYR A 73 4.45 0.98 13.47
C TYR A 73 3.46 1.96 14.14
N ARG A 74 2.26 1.49 14.56
CA ARG A 74 1.26 2.28 15.26
C ARG A 74 1.66 2.52 16.71
N PHE A 75 1.42 3.73 17.19
CA PHE A 75 1.84 4.13 18.55
C PHE A 75 1.04 3.40 19.64
N ASP A 76 -0.24 3.17 19.45
CA ASP A 76 -1.11 2.41 20.36
C ASP A 76 -0.60 0.98 20.56
N ILE A 77 -0.21 0.29 19.47
CA ILE A 77 0.37 -1.05 19.53
C ILE A 77 1.74 -1.04 20.24
N LYS A 78 2.54 0.00 20.03
CA LYS A 78 3.81 0.16 20.76
C LYS A 78 3.61 0.27 22.27
N LEU A 79 2.61 1.02 22.70
CA LEU A 79 2.26 1.11 24.14
C LEU A 79 1.72 -0.23 24.67
N GLN A 80 0.86 -0.90 23.90
CA GLN A 80 0.33 -2.21 24.29
C GLN A 80 1.46 -3.24 24.47
N ILE A 81 2.41 -3.34 23.55
CA ILE A 81 3.57 -4.23 23.67
C ILE A 81 4.41 -3.85 24.91
N PHE A 82 4.60 -2.55 25.18
CA PHE A 82 5.31 -2.12 26.38
C PHE A 82 4.60 -2.56 27.66
N ASP A 83 3.28 -2.38 27.72
CA ASP A 83 2.48 -2.77 28.91
C ASP A 83 2.40 -4.29 29.11
N LEU A 84 2.44 -5.07 28.03
CA LEU A 84 2.35 -6.53 28.10
C LEU A 84 3.70 -7.20 28.36
N LEU A 85 4.77 -6.71 27.70
CA LEU A 85 6.06 -7.40 27.63
C LEU A 85 7.20 -6.60 28.32
N GLY A 86 6.97 -5.34 28.69
CA GLY A 86 7.99 -4.45 29.25
C GLY A 86 9.05 -3.98 28.24
N ILE A 87 8.87 -4.22 26.95
CA ILE A 87 9.82 -3.83 25.89
C ILE A 87 9.59 -2.37 25.51
N HIS A 88 10.60 -1.54 25.73
CA HIS A 88 10.50 -0.11 25.44
C HIS A 88 10.24 0.14 23.93
N PRO A 89 9.38 1.10 23.53
CA PRO A 89 9.02 1.37 22.14
C PRO A 89 10.21 1.49 21.16
N ASN A 90 11.32 2.06 21.61
CA ASN A 90 12.52 2.22 20.80
C ASN A 90 13.29 0.90 20.54
N GLN A 91 12.99 -0.15 21.29
CA GLN A 91 13.62 -1.47 21.17
C GLN A 91 12.75 -2.49 20.43
N GLN A 92 11.46 -2.20 20.30
CA GLN A 92 10.47 -3.15 19.77
C GLN A 92 10.75 -3.60 18.34
N LYS A 93 11.34 -2.74 17.51
CA LYS A 93 11.72 -3.13 16.15
C LYS A 93 12.85 -4.17 16.16
N GLU A 94 13.82 -4.01 17.02
CA GLU A 94 14.96 -4.93 17.15
C GLU A 94 14.58 -6.24 17.84
N GLU A 95 13.62 -6.18 18.78
CA GLU A 95 13.13 -7.34 19.54
C GLU A 95 12.01 -8.12 18.79
N ALA A 96 11.50 -7.58 17.67
CA ALA A 96 10.52 -8.26 16.84
C ALA A 96 11.05 -9.59 16.31
N SER A 97 10.16 -10.56 16.18
CA SER A 97 10.57 -11.92 15.82
C SER A 97 10.88 -12.06 14.34
N MET A 98 12.13 -12.28 14.00
CA MET A 98 12.55 -12.55 12.63
C MET A 98 11.90 -13.83 12.06
N ASP A 99 11.65 -14.85 12.89
CA ASP A 99 10.99 -16.08 12.45
C ASP A 99 9.53 -15.81 12.06
N LEU A 100 8.83 -15.00 12.85
CA LEU A 100 7.45 -14.59 12.55
C LEU A 100 7.41 -13.68 11.30
N ILE A 101 8.32 -12.72 11.18
CA ILE A 101 8.45 -11.86 9.98
C ILE A 101 8.60 -12.73 8.73
N LYS A 102 9.56 -13.68 8.74
CA LYS A 102 9.79 -14.58 7.59
C LYS A 102 8.58 -15.46 7.26
N ALA A 103 7.87 -15.95 8.28
CA ALA A 103 6.66 -16.74 8.08
C ALA A 103 5.56 -15.91 7.40
N VAL A 104 5.30 -14.69 7.89
CA VAL A 104 4.30 -13.79 7.32
C VAL A 104 4.67 -13.37 5.91
N VAL A 105 5.93 -12.98 5.68
CA VAL A 105 6.43 -12.61 4.34
C VAL A 105 6.25 -13.77 3.36
N LYS A 106 6.61 -15.00 3.76
CA LYS A 106 6.43 -16.18 2.92
C LYS A 106 4.96 -16.43 2.55
N MET A 107 4.03 -16.22 3.48
CA MET A 107 2.59 -16.39 3.23
C MET A 107 2.04 -15.29 2.32
N ARG A 108 2.39 -14.02 2.56
CA ARG A 108 1.80 -12.88 1.86
C ARG A 108 2.47 -12.56 0.51
N SER A 109 3.69 -13.04 0.27
CA SER A 109 4.41 -12.78 -1.00
C SER A 109 3.77 -13.45 -2.20
N THR A 110 3.11 -14.60 -2.01
CA THR A 110 2.39 -15.31 -3.08
C THR A 110 0.91 -15.28 -2.77
N LYS A 111 0.14 -14.62 -3.63
CA LYS A 111 -1.30 -14.44 -3.44
C LYS A 111 -2.06 -15.70 -3.85
N THR A 112 -3.08 -16.04 -3.05
CA THR A 112 -4.05 -17.08 -3.42
C THR A 112 -5.00 -16.59 -4.52
N PRO A 113 -5.78 -17.47 -5.17
CA PRO A 113 -6.80 -17.03 -6.13
C PRO A 113 -7.82 -16.05 -5.54
N GLU A 114 -8.22 -16.25 -4.29
CA GLU A 114 -9.16 -15.40 -3.57
C GLU A 114 -8.58 -14.00 -3.31
N GLU A 115 -7.30 -13.93 -2.92
CA GLU A 115 -6.58 -12.66 -2.75
C GLU A 115 -6.45 -11.92 -4.08
N ILE A 116 -6.18 -12.62 -5.18
CA ILE A 116 -6.13 -12.03 -6.53
C ILE A 116 -7.51 -11.46 -6.90
N GLU A 117 -8.61 -12.17 -6.62
CA GLU A 117 -9.95 -11.67 -6.87
C GLU A 117 -10.24 -10.36 -6.11
N GLU A 118 -9.80 -10.25 -4.86
CA GLU A 118 -9.94 -9.02 -4.08
C GLU A 118 -9.08 -7.87 -4.64
N LEU A 119 -7.84 -8.15 -5.05
CA LEU A 119 -6.98 -7.16 -5.71
C LEU A 119 -7.59 -6.67 -7.02
N GLU A 120 -8.20 -7.56 -7.81
CA GLU A 120 -8.92 -7.18 -9.02
C GLU A 120 -10.15 -6.32 -8.73
N ARG A 121 -10.91 -6.62 -7.66
CA ARG A 121 -12.01 -5.74 -7.20
C ARG A 121 -11.51 -4.35 -6.85
N ALA A 122 -10.42 -4.26 -6.08
CA ALA A 122 -9.79 -2.98 -5.74
C ALA A 122 -9.36 -2.23 -7.02
N ALA A 123 -8.75 -2.93 -7.98
CA ALA A 123 -8.31 -2.35 -9.25
C ALA A 123 -9.50 -1.85 -10.10
N VAL A 124 -10.64 -2.56 -10.12
CA VAL A 124 -11.86 -2.10 -10.79
C VAL A 124 -12.40 -0.80 -10.18
N ILE A 125 -12.36 -0.68 -8.85
CA ILE A 125 -12.75 0.58 -8.18
C ILE A 125 -11.74 1.68 -8.52
N GLY A 126 -10.42 1.41 -8.46
CA GLY A 126 -9.36 2.30 -8.87
C GLY A 126 -9.54 2.81 -10.32
N TYR A 127 -9.92 1.93 -11.25
CA TYR A 127 -10.27 2.32 -12.61
C TYR A 127 -11.41 3.35 -12.66
N LYS A 128 -12.44 3.20 -11.81
CA LYS A 128 -13.55 4.18 -11.71
C LYS A 128 -13.07 5.51 -11.15
N MET A 129 -12.18 5.47 -10.15
CA MET A 129 -11.56 6.66 -9.57
C MET A 129 -10.80 7.45 -10.65
N HIS A 130 -9.90 6.80 -11.39
CA HIS A 130 -9.09 7.42 -12.43
C HIS A 130 -9.92 7.95 -13.61
N THR A 131 -10.90 7.17 -14.07
CA THR A 131 -11.78 7.64 -15.15
C THR A 131 -12.67 8.81 -14.72
N THR A 132 -12.99 8.93 -13.44
CA THR A 132 -13.67 10.09 -12.87
C THR A 132 -12.74 11.30 -12.84
N ALA A 133 -11.49 11.15 -12.39
CA ALA A 133 -10.49 12.20 -12.45
C ALA A 133 -10.33 12.74 -13.89
N MET A 134 -10.18 11.85 -14.87
CA MET A 134 -10.04 12.22 -16.29
C MET A 134 -11.26 13.02 -16.81
N LYS A 135 -12.48 12.65 -16.44
CA LYS A 135 -13.72 13.32 -16.86
C LYS A 135 -13.89 14.69 -16.22
N LEU A 136 -13.43 14.86 -14.99
CA LEU A 136 -13.61 16.10 -14.21
C LEU A 136 -12.47 17.10 -14.41
N THR A 137 -11.30 16.64 -14.84
CA THR A 137 -10.13 17.49 -15.06
C THR A 137 -10.37 18.44 -16.23
N ARG A 138 -10.44 19.75 -15.93
CA ARG A 138 -10.56 20.83 -16.92
C ARG A 138 -10.12 22.16 -16.31
N PRO A 139 -9.75 23.17 -17.14
CA PRO A 139 -9.41 24.49 -16.62
C PRO A 139 -10.54 25.08 -15.76
N GLY A 140 -10.17 25.77 -14.69
CA GLY A 140 -11.11 26.44 -13.79
C GLY A 140 -11.65 25.60 -12.64
N VAL A 141 -11.41 24.28 -12.63
CA VAL A 141 -11.75 23.40 -11.50
C VAL A 141 -10.58 23.36 -10.51
N THR A 142 -10.83 23.21 -9.22
CA THR A 142 -9.78 23.07 -8.22
C THR A 142 -9.28 21.63 -8.12
N GLU A 143 -8.01 21.44 -7.78
CA GLU A 143 -7.45 20.11 -7.47
C GLU A 143 -8.27 19.42 -6.38
N LYS A 144 -8.65 20.16 -5.32
CA LYS A 144 -9.43 19.65 -4.19
C LYS A 144 -10.79 19.08 -4.60
N PHE A 145 -11.45 19.74 -5.57
CA PHE A 145 -12.73 19.25 -6.07
C PHE A 145 -12.56 17.89 -6.77
N VAL A 146 -11.56 17.78 -7.66
CA VAL A 146 -11.32 16.52 -8.37
C VAL A 146 -10.92 15.41 -7.40
N GLY A 147 -9.97 15.65 -6.50
CA GLY A 147 -9.55 14.68 -5.49
C GLY A 147 -10.70 14.21 -4.62
N GLY A 148 -11.55 15.14 -4.13
CA GLY A 148 -12.70 14.77 -3.32
C GLY A 148 -13.75 13.94 -4.07
N GLN A 149 -13.91 14.14 -5.40
CA GLN A 149 -14.78 13.28 -6.21
C GLN A 149 -14.17 11.89 -6.41
N VAL A 150 -12.86 11.81 -6.57
CA VAL A 150 -12.12 10.55 -6.66
C VAL A 150 -12.29 9.73 -5.38
N ASP A 151 -12.09 10.34 -4.20
CA ASP A 151 -12.33 9.69 -2.90
C ASP A 151 -13.79 9.23 -2.75
N GLY A 152 -14.73 10.07 -3.20
CA GLY A 152 -16.17 9.76 -3.20
C GLY A 152 -16.52 8.53 -4.03
N ILE A 153 -15.76 8.23 -5.09
CA ILE A 153 -15.95 7.00 -5.88
C ILE A 153 -15.60 5.77 -5.04
N ALA A 154 -14.46 5.74 -4.36
CA ALA A 154 -14.10 4.60 -3.49
C ALA A 154 -15.22 4.35 -2.47
N ASN A 155 -15.66 5.38 -1.75
CA ASN A 155 -16.73 5.28 -0.76
C ASN A 155 -18.06 4.80 -1.37
N SER A 156 -18.41 5.25 -2.58
CA SER A 156 -19.66 4.87 -3.25
C SER A 156 -19.72 3.38 -3.66
N TYR A 157 -18.57 2.73 -3.75
CA TYR A 157 -18.44 1.29 -3.99
C TYR A 157 -18.23 0.46 -2.72
N GLY A 158 -18.42 1.05 -1.54
CA GLY A 158 -18.24 0.37 -0.25
C GLY A 158 -16.77 0.12 0.11
N ALA A 159 -15.86 0.83 -0.54
CA ALA A 159 -14.44 0.77 -0.29
C ALA A 159 -13.95 2.03 0.43
N MET A 160 -12.73 2.00 0.94
CA MET A 160 -12.02 3.20 1.39
C MET A 160 -10.96 3.58 0.36
N VAL A 161 -10.35 4.75 0.50
CA VAL A 161 -9.11 5.04 -0.23
C VAL A 161 -7.97 4.25 0.39
N SER A 162 -7.13 3.61 -0.43
CA SER A 162 -5.99 2.83 0.04
C SER A 162 -4.85 3.71 0.61
N PHE A 163 -4.81 4.96 0.19
CA PHE A 163 -3.96 6.04 0.70
C PHE A 163 -4.58 7.39 0.39
N PRO A 164 -4.18 8.48 1.05
CA PRO A 164 -4.67 9.81 0.73
C PRO A 164 -4.43 10.14 -0.75
N THR A 165 -5.51 10.35 -1.52
CA THR A 165 -5.43 10.62 -2.96
C THR A 165 -4.49 11.78 -3.26
N ILE A 166 -3.56 11.57 -4.16
CA ILE A 166 -2.67 12.57 -4.73
C ILE A 166 -3.31 13.07 -6.03
N PHE A 167 -3.56 14.37 -6.10
CA PHE A 167 -4.02 14.99 -7.34
C PHE A 167 -3.45 16.40 -7.45
N SER A 168 -2.58 16.63 -8.43
CA SER A 168 -1.95 17.94 -8.60
C SER A 168 -1.54 18.20 -10.05
N GLN A 169 -1.59 19.48 -10.46
CA GLN A 169 -0.95 19.97 -11.69
C GLN A 169 0.55 20.26 -11.51
N HIS A 170 1.09 20.00 -10.33
CA HIS A 170 2.50 20.07 -9.96
C HIS A 170 3.05 18.66 -9.73
N GLY A 171 3.00 17.81 -10.77
CA GLY A 171 3.46 16.43 -10.74
C GLY A 171 4.95 16.24 -10.46
N GLU A 172 5.73 17.32 -10.47
CA GLU A 172 7.11 17.34 -9.98
C GLU A 172 7.22 17.20 -8.46
N ILE A 173 6.09 17.36 -7.73
CA ILE A 173 5.96 17.08 -6.30
C ILE A 173 5.26 15.73 -6.16
N MET A 174 5.98 14.71 -5.73
CA MET A 174 5.52 13.32 -5.78
C MET A 174 4.31 13.05 -4.87
N HIS A 175 4.24 13.67 -3.70
CA HIS A 175 3.11 13.52 -2.77
C HIS A 175 2.33 14.84 -2.63
N GLY A 176 1.88 15.37 -3.76
CA GLY A 176 1.08 16.59 -3.85
C GLY A 176 -0.38 16.36 -3.45
N ASN A 177 -0.74 16.65 -2.21
CA ASN A 177 -2.14 16.59 -1.79
C ASN A 177 -3.02 17.56 -2.58
N PRO A 178 -4.26 17.19 -2.94
CA PRO A 178 -5.18 18.06 -3.64
C PRO A 178 -5.39 19.38 -2.89
N SER A 179 -5.09 20.49 -3.53
CA SER A 179 -5.17 21.84 -2.98
C SER A 179 -6.34 22.65 -3.56
N MET A 180 -6.54 23.88 -3.08
CA MET A 180 -7.49 24.83 -3.66
C MET A 180 -6.95 25.49 -4.94
N SER A 181 -5.78 25.09 -5.43
CA SER A 181 -5.22 25.56 -6.70
C SER A 181 -6.17 25.25 -7.86
N ILE A 182 -6.36 26.25 -8.72
CA ILE A 182 -7.20 26.13 -9.90
C ILE A 182 -6.37 25.50 -11.03
N LEU A 183 -6.91 24.46 -11.65
CA LEU A 183 -6.31 23.80 -12.79
C LEU A 183 -6.21 24.77 -13.99
N GLU A 184 -5.03 24.88 -14.54
CA GLU A 184 -4.68 25.83 -15.61
C GLU A 184 -4.61 25.15 -16.98
N ALA A 185 -5.13 25.83 -18.00
CA ALA A 185 -4.98 25.37 -19.39
C ALA A 185 -3.52 25.20 -19.78
N GLY A 186 -3.20 24.14 -20.50
CA GLY A 186 -1.83 23.83 -20.97
C GLY A 186 -0.96 23.08 -19.96
N ARG A 187 -1.44 22.86 -18.72
CA ARG A 187 -0.78 22.00 -17.74
C ARG A 187 -1.19 20.54 -17.87
N LEU A 188 -0.42 19.66 -17.26
CA LEU A 188 -0.79 18.28 -16.95
C LEU A 188 -1.28 18.21 -15.52
N ALA A 189 -2.16 17.25 -15.24
CA ALA A 189 -2.55 16.86 -13.88
C ALA A 189 -2.17 15.40 -13.67
N LEU A 190 -1.52 15.11 -12.55
CA LEU A 190 -1.22 13.78 -12.07
C LEU A 190 -2.31 13.38 -11.08
N CYS A 191 -2.82 12.17 -11.23
CA CYS A 191 -3.72 11.52 -10.28
C CYS A 191 -3.09 10.21 -9.85
N ASP A 192 -2.84 10.08 -8.56
CA ASP A 192 -2.38 8.86 -7.93
C ASP A 192 -3.38 8.48 -6.85
N ALA A 193 -4.06 7.37 -7.06
CA ALA A 193 -5.22 6.98 -6.27
C ALA A 193 -5.47 5.48 -6.33
N GLY A 194 -5.97 4.95 -5.24
CA GLY A 194 -6.36 3.56 -5.14
C GLY A 194 -7.49 3.35 -4.13
N ALA A 195 -8.08 2.18 -4.19
CA ALA A 195 -9.15 1.76 -3.29
C ALA A 195 -8.71 0.58 -2.44
N GLU A 196 -9.18 0.55 -1.19
CA GLU A 196 -9.07 -0.56 -0.27
C GLU A 196 -10.45 -1.21 -0.11
N THR A 197 -10.57 -2.49 -0.46
CA THR A 197 -11.82 -3.23 -0.32
C THR A 197 -12.18 -3.47 1.14
N ILE A 198 -13.41 -3.92 1.40
CA ILE A 198 -13.84 -4.29 2.76
C ILE A 198 -12.96 -5.40 3.37
N ASN A 199 -12.30 -6.21 2.53
CA ASN A 199 -11.37 -7.25 2.94
C ASN A 199 -9.91 -6.75 3.03
N ASN A 200 -9.71 -5.43 3.03
CA ASN A 200 -8.43 -4.74 3.17
C ASN A 200 -7.43 -4.98 2.01
N TYR A 201 -7.86 -5.40 0.84
CA TYR A 201 -6.99 -5.49 -0.33
C TYR A 201 -6.97 -4.18 -1.11
N CYS A 202 -5.77 -3.75 -1.46
CA CYS A 202 -5.52 -2.42 -2.01
C CYS A 202 -5.31 -2.43 -3.51
N SER A 203 -5.66 -1.32 -4.16
CA SER A 203 -5.15 -0.94 -5.48
C SER A 203 -4.35 0.36 -5.39
N ASP A 204 -3.46 0.54 -6.34
CA ASP A 204 -2.57 1.70 -6.43
C ASP A 204 -2.20 1.93 -7.90
N ASN A 205 -2.59 3.07 -8.44
CA ASN A 205 -2.32 3.42 -9.81
C ASN A 205 -2.10 4.93 -9.96
N THR A 206 -1.12 5.31 -10.75
CA THR A 206 -0.93 6.70 -11.17
C THR A 206 -1.30 6.90 -12.63
N ARG A 207 -2.01 7.98 -12.94
CA ARG A 207 -2.30 8.42 -14.30
C ARG A 207 -2.12 9.92 -14.44
N THR A 208 -1.50 10.32 -15.55
CA THR A 208 -1.32 11.73 -15.91
C THR A 208 -2.22 12.10 -17.08
N MET A 209 -2.86 13.25 -17.01
CA MET A 209 -3.83 13.72 -18.00
C MET A 209 -3.64 15.20 -18.33
N PRO A 210 -3.93 15.65 -19.57
CA PRO A 210 -3.85 17.05 -19.91
C PRO A 210 -5.08 17.81 -19.39
N VAL A 211 -4.84 18.90 -18.64
CA VAL A 211 -5.92 19.75 -18.09
C VAL A 211 -6.83 20.32 -19.19
N SER A 212 -6.27 20.60 -20.36
CA SER A 212 -7.02 21.10 -21.54
C SER A 212 -7.71 20.00 -22.35
N GLY A 213 -7.72 18.74 -21.90
CA GLY A 213 -8.30 17.60 -22.61
C GLY A 213 -7.48 17.10 -23.81
N LYS A 214 -6.40 17.80 -24.18
CA LYS A 214 -5.47 17.40 -25.25
C LYS A 214 -4.05 17.73 -24.84
N PHE A 215 -3.13 16.81 -25.11
CA PHE A 215 -1.70 17.04 -24.96
C PHE A 215 -1.20 18.05 -26.01
N THR A 216 -0.27 18.91 -25.62
CA THR A 216 0.61 19.58 -26.59
C THR A 216 1.57 18.56 -27.20
N GLN A 217 2.18 18.88 -28.33
CA GLN A 217 3.16 17.99 -28.98
C GLN A 217 4.28 17.58 -28.01
N ARG A 218 4.82 18.52 -27.27
CA ARG A 218 5.89 18.25 -26.30
C ARG A 218 5.45 17.36 -25.12
N GLN A 219 4.24 17.57 -24.63
CA GLN A 219 3.67 16.71 -23.58
C GLN A 219 3.44 15.29 -24.09
N LEU A 220 2.94 15.15 -25.33
CA LEU A 220 2.71 13.85 -25.94
C LEU A 220 4.03 13.08 -26.16
N GLU A 221 5.09 13.75 -26.58
CA GLU A 221 6.41 13.14 -26.72
C GLU A 221 6.89 12.50 -25.41
N ILE A 222 6.79 13.22 -24.28
CA ILE A 222 7.19 12.69 -22.97
C ILE A 222 6.22 11.62 -22.48
N TYR A 223 4.91 11.86 -22.64
CA TYR A 223 3.87 10.89 -22.24
C TYR A 223 4.07 9.54 -22.96
N SER A 224 4.37 9.57 -24.26
CA SER A 224 4.62 8.36 -25.05
C SER A 224 5.86 7.58 -24.61
N ILE A 225 6.88 8.27 -24.06
CA ILE A 225 8.03 7.58 -23.45
C ILE A 225 7.58 6.79 -22.22
N VAL A 226 6.79 7.41 -21.35
CA VAL A 226 6.30 6.77 -20.11
C VAL A 226 5.35 5.60 -20.46
N GLU A 227 4.46 5.79 -21.43
CA GLU A 227 3.57 4.76 -21.93
C GLU A 227 4.37 3.55 -22.49
N ALA A 228 5.37 3.80 -23.32
CA ALA A 228 6.23 2.74 -23.84
C ALA A 228 6.99 2.00 -22.71
N CYS A 229 7.44 2.71 -21.68
CA CYS A 229 8.05 2.10 -20.50
C CYS A 229 7.08 1.21 -19.74
N HIS A 230 5.84 1.68 -19.56
CA HIS A 230 4.78 0.90 -18.89
C HIS A 230 4.48 -0.39 -19.66
N ASP A 231 4.27 -0.31 -20.98
CA ASP A 231 3.98 -1.48 -21.81
C ASP A 231 5.15 -2.46 -21.81
N TYR A 232 6.38 -1.96 -21.91
CA TYR A 232 7.56 -2.82 -21.86
C TYR A 232 7.76 -3.50 -20.50
N ALA A 233 7.40 -2.81 -19.38
CA ALA A 233 7.41 -3.45 -18.07
C ALA A 233 6.50 -4.68 -18.01
N LEU A 234 5.28 -4.58 -18.56
CA LEU A 234 4.34 -5.70 -18.65
C LEU A 234 4.84 -6.82 -19.56
N GLU A 235 5.58 -6.48 -20.62
CA GLU A 235 6.18 -7.46 -21.53
C GLU A 235 7.28 -8.28 -20.86
N VAL A 236 8.16 -7.64 -20.09
CA VAL A 236 9.36 -8.27 -19.52
C VAL A 236 9.16 -8.84 -18.12
N ALA A 237 8.16 -8.38 -17.36
CA ALA A 237 7.83 -8.90 -16.05
C ALA A 237 7.19 -10.29 -16.15
N LYS A 238 8.02 -11.33 -16.06
CA LYS A 238 7.59 -12.75 -16.18
C LYS A 238 8.10 -13.57 -14.99
N PRO A 239 7.46 -14.70 -14.70
CA PRO A 239 7.96 -15.61 -13.67
C PRO A 239 9.45 -15.93 -13.84
N GLY A 240 10.22 -15.79 -12.78
CA GLY A 240 11.67 -16.01 -12.75
C GLY A 240 12.54 -14.81 -13.09
N VAL A 241 11.96 -13.70 -13.58
CA VAL A 241 12.69 -12.43 -13.79
C VAL A 241 12.74 -11.66 -12.46
N LYS A 242 13.91 -11.18 -12.07
CA LYS A 242 14.04 -10.32 -10.90
C LYS A 242 13.40 -8.97 -11.16
N TYR A 243 12.69 -8.43 -10.18
CA TYR A 243 12.05 -7.11 -10.30
C TYR A 243 13.05 -5.98 -10.58
N ALA A 244 14.25 -6.05 -9.97
CA ALA A 244 15.34 -5.13 -10.26
C ALA A 244 15.75 -5.15 -11.75
N ASP A 245 15.78 -6.32 -12.39
CA ASP A 245 16.12 -6.42 -13.83
C ASP A 245 15.06 -5.74 -14.69
N VAL A 246 13.76 -5.87 -14.31
CA VAL A 246 12.67 -5.15 -14.96
C VAL A 246 12.86 -3.64 -14.80
N HIS A 247 13.14 -3.16 -13.59
CA HIS A 247 13.40 -1.74 -13.32
C HIS A 247 14.54 -1.19 -14.20
N PHE A 248 15.69 -1.85 -14.23
CA PHE A 248 16.82 -1.38 -15.03
C PHE A 248 16.55 -1.48 -16.54
N ALA A 249 15.78 -2.46 -17.01
CA ALA A 249 15.34 -2.53 -18.41
C ALA A 249 14.51 -1.28 -18.79
N ILE A 250 13.59 -0.86 -17.90
CA ILE A 250 12.80 0.34 -18.08
C ILE A 250 13.68 1.62 -18.05
N CYS A 251 14.62 1.70 -17.13
CA CYS A 251 15.55 2.83 -17.04
C CYS A 251 16.35 3.00 -18.34
N ARG A 252 16.79 1.90 -18.96
CA ARG A 252 17.50 1.92 -20.25
C ARG A 252 16.60 2.40 -21.37
N LEU A 253 15.40 1.82 -21.50
CA LEU A 253 14.43 2.23 -22.53
C LEU A 253 14.11 3.72 -22.42
N MET A 254 13.79 4.18 -21.21
CA MET A 254 13.49 5.58 -20.93
C MET A 254 14.67 6.48 -21.33
N PHE A 255 15.88 6.13 -20.92
CA PHE A 255 17.07 6.93 -21.21
C PHE A 255 17.35 7.02 -22.72
N ASP A 256 17.20 5.91 -23.45
CA ASP A 256 17.33 5.92 -24.92
C ASP A 256 16.29 6.81 -25.59
N LYS A 257 15.04 6.72 -25.16
CA LYS A 257 13.97 7.59 -25.68
C LYS A 257 14.20 9.07 -25.37
N LEU A 258 14.72 9.39 -24.19
CA LEU A 258 15.11 10.77 -23.85
C LEU A 258 16.28 11.27 -24.69
N LYS A 259 17.22 10.39 -25.11
CA LYS A 259 18.28 10.73 -26.06
C LYS A 259 17.72 11.08 -27.44
N GLU A 260 16.70 10.32 -27.92
CA GLU A 260 16.03 10.61 -29.20
C GLU A 260 15.44 12.04 -29.22
N LEU A 261 14.96 12.52 -28.05
CA LEU A 261 14.44 13.88 -27.88
C LEU A 261 15.53 14.95 -27.58
N GLY A 262 16.79 14.53 -27.47
CA GLY A 262 17.90 15.43 -27.12
C GLY A 262 17.92 15.88 -25.65
N LEU A 263 17.14 15.22 -24.78
CA LEU A 263 17.06 15.50 -23.34
C LEU A 263 18.13 14.75 -22.51
N ALA A 264 18.70 13.71 -23.08
CA ALA A 264 19.82 12.97 -22.52
C ALA A 264 20.91 12.74 -23.58
N LYS A 265 22.11 12.38 -23.16
CA LYS A 265 23.24 12.06 -24.04
C LYS A 265 24.20 11.07 -23.38
N GLY A 266 25.04 10.44 -24.18
CA GLY A 266 26.06 9.49 -23.71
C GLY A 266 25.65 8.03 -23.95
N ASP A 267 26.46 7.13 -23.42
CA ASP A 267 26.18 5.71 -23.46
C ASP A 267 25.09 5.35 -22.43
N THR A 268 24.10 4.60 -22.83
CA THR A 268 22.95 4.29 -21.99
C THR A 268 23.30 3.36 -20.82
N GLU A 269 24.13 2.35 -21.04
CA GLU A 269 24.54 1.43 -19.99
C GLU A 269 25.34 2.14 -18.90
N GLU A 270 26.31 2.95 -19.31
CA GLU A 270 27.13 3.73 -18.37
C GLU A 270 26.30 4.79 -17.62
N ALA A 271 25.35 5.44 -18.31
CA ALA A 271 24.47 6.42 -17.70
C ALA A 271 23.52 5.79 -16.66
N VAL A 272 22.90 4.66 -16.99
CA VAL A 272 22.02 3.94 -16.06
C VAL A 272 22.82 3.40 -14.88
N LYS A 273 23.99 2.83 -15.10
CA LYS A 273 24.90 2.36 -14.05
C LYS A 273 25.36 3.48 -13.11
N ALA A 274 25.58 4.68 -13.65
CA ALA A 274 25.90 5.87 -12.89
C ALA A 274 24.69 6.54 -12.20
N GLY A 275 23.49 6.00 -12.35
CA GLY A 275 22.27 6.54 -11.74
C GLY A 275 21.68 7.78 -12.46
N ALA A 276 22.11 8.11 -13.68
CA ALA A 276 21.63 9.29 -14.40
C ALA A 276 20.13 9.24 -14.72
N HIS A 277 19.54 8.05 -14.83
CA HIS A 277 18.10 7.83 -14.99
C HIS A 277 17.28 8.40 -13.82
N ALA A 278 17.85 8.48 -12.61
CA ALA A 278 17.16 8.98 -11.43
C ALA A 278 16.76 10.47 -11.52
N MET A 279 17.30 11.23 -12.46
CA MET A 279 16.81 12.59 -12.74
C MET A 279 15.38 12.58 -13.30
N PHE A 280 14.95 11.49 -13.92
CA PHE A 280 13.63 11.35 -14.57
C PHE A 280 12.74 10.31 -13.90
N LEU A 281 13.33 9.33 -13.26
CA LEU A 281 12.66 8.29 -12.48
C LEU A 281 13.42 8.13 -11.13
N PRO A 282 13.15 9.00 -10.14
CA PRO A 282 13.89 9.02 -8.87
C PRO A 282 13.49 7.93 -7.87
N HIS A 283 12.52 7.10 -8.19
CA HIS A 283 11.98 6.03 -7.35
C HIS A 283 12.04 4.67 -8.04
N GLY A 284 11.72 3.60 -7.32
CA GLY A 284 11.57 2.27 -7.88
C GLY A 284 10.43 2.17 -8.91
N LEU A 285 10.44 1.11 -9.70
CA LEU A 285 9.38 0.87 -10.69
C LEU A 285 8.01 0.65 -10.04
N GLY A 286 7.99 0.08 -8.84
CA GLY A 286 6.80 -0.20 -8.07
C GLY A 286 7.16 -0.98 -6.82
N HIS A 287 6.17 -1.56 -6.18
CA HIS A 287 6.30 -2.27 -4.91
C HIS A 287 5.33 -3.45 -4.86
N MET A 288 5.46 -4.32 -3.86
CA MET A 288 4.44 -5.32 -3.56
C MET A 288 3.15 -4.64 -3.15
N MET A 289 2.03 -5.25 -3.49
CA MET A 289 0.69 -4.81 -3.12
C MET A 289 -0.12 -6.01 -2.62
N GLY A 290 -0.98 -5.77 -1.64
CA GLY A 290 -1.81 -6.80 -1.02
C GLY A 290 -2.79 -6.19 -0.03
N MET A 291 -2.75 -6.66 1.20
CA MET A 291 -3.53 -6.10 2.32
C MET A 291 -3.02 -4.72 2.78
N ASP A 292 -1.81 -4.35 2.39
CA ASP A 292 -1.29 -2.99 2.51
C ASP A 292 -0.88 -2.51 1.11
N VAL A 293 -0.93 -1.20 0.86
CA VAL A 293 -0.50 -0.59 -0.41
C VAL A 293 0.97 -0.89 -0.69
N HIS A 294 1.84 -0.54 0.25
CA HIS A 294 3.24 -0.97 0.29
C HIS A 294 3.35 -2.24 1.11
N ASP A 295 2.99 -3.37 0.51
CA ASP A 295 2.77 -4.62 1.22
C ASP A 295 4.05 -5.09 1.92
N MET A 296 3.98 -5.23 3.25
CA MET A 296 5.03 -5.75 4.14
C MET A 296 6.32 -4.91 4.25
N GLU A 297 6.41 -3.72 3.67
CA GLU A 297 7.63 -2.89 3.75
C GLU A 297 8.01 -2.48 5.19
N ASN A 298 7.04 -2.44 6.11
CA ASN A 298 7.29 -2.19 7.53
C ASN A 298 8.07 -3.32 8.24
N PHE A 299 8.20 -4.50 7.63
CA PHE A 299 8.99 -5.62 8.13
C PHE A 299 10.48 -5.53 7.81
N ASP A 300 10.91 -4.43 7.25
CA ASP A 300 12.22 -4.15 6.69
C ASP A 300 12.36 -4.63 5.22
N GLN A 301 12.86 -3.74 4.38
CA GLN A 301 12.94 -3.94 2.93
C GLN A 301 13.75 -5.19 2.56
N ILE A 302 14.82 -5.49 3.28
CA ILE A 302 15.64 -6.69 3.06
C ILE A 302 14.84 -7.99 3.24
N ASN A 303 13.81 -7.98 4.10
CA ASN A 303 12.99 -9.16 4.35
C ASN A 303 11.94 -9.40 3.26
N VAL A 304 11.65 -8.38 2.44
CA VAL A 304 10.66 -8.45 1.35
C VAL A 304 11.30 -8.42 -0.04
N GLY A 305 12.60 -8.70 -0.12
CA GLY A 305 13.30 -8.98 -1.38
C GLY A 305 14.05 -7.78 -1.98
N PHE A 306 14.25 -6.71 -1.22
CA PHE A 306 15.18 -5.65 -1.61
C PHE A 306 16.60 -6.06 -1.22
N ASP A 307 17.52 -6.07 -2.18
CA ASP A 307 18.94 -6.25 -1.96
C ASP A 307 19.59 -4.91 -1.55
N GLU A 308 20.79 -4.96 -0.90
CA GLU A 308 21.62 -3.78 -0.58
C GLU A 308 22.14 -3.06 -1.83
#